data_7765d0bb5112fef3589c70dc2903f862
#
_entry.id   7765d0bb5112fef3589c70dc2903f862
#
_cell.length_a   1.000
_cell.length_b   1.000
_cell.length_c   1.000
_cell.angle_alpha   90.00
_cell.angle_beta   90.00
_cell.angle_gamma   90.00
#
_symmetry.space_group_name_H-M   'P 1'
#
loop_
_entity.id
_entity.type
_entity.pdbx_description
1 polymer ?
#
loop_
_entity_poly.entity_id
_entity_poly.type
_entity_poly.pdbx_seq_one_letter_code
_entity_poly.pdbx_strand_id
1 'polypeptide(L)'
;MKLWSVIIAVLMCLFSQSHELQLITIYDAPEHDALLRAVLYLTGAADAESIPESEMERWWALADSPIPINLAGRIRLEASGLMSPYQIASLDDYRSRHGDILSIRELASVDGFGKETAEAMSMFISLESHALPGKSSDYRPPARNYLYVNESNKASMPFDGTGADADWSWTGKYRVNAEGRFDTGIALRKAYGAGSAWPSAGSGYVVYYGRRHIADIYAGDYALRFGQGLALWTGFSMSGVNALSSFWKRPSGISPTYSLSGTSSERGLAAGLELGHVSVSVFAAFPGLRGWMESGRKLVPDTFQGVNVAWYSRHGQVSATFYGELGKTEEHIKAGEVVQVGKNWCVTSSKISADARFCIKGVELFGEAALDICSLEPAATAGFMMPAGDNWKTALSFRYIPDGYALGRCAPVRAWSGNKGETGIAAGVSYRDKQLTTDFAMQPEHDKKQVKVLVTAPFKISGSVNVILRLQERWRNYGIANRADFRSDVKWNYGSWQTVWRAEVLTSKRVAVLGYVEEGYEGRIGAVFLRGTMFMADSWDDRIYVYERDAPGSFNVPAYYGRGYSLSAVARLKFRFGGHLSDNAEKRSRISVLKTYLRAGFSDTPWLSPGQTKLRPARAELKMQLMYDF
;
A
#
# COMPACT_ATOMS: atom_id res chain seq x y z
N MET A 1 -15.68 9.93 24.97
CA MET A 1 -15.04 10.42 26.20
C MET A 1 -14.50 9.33 27.12
N LYS A 2 -15.21 8.23 27.40
CA LYS A 2 -14.72 7.17 28.31
C LYS A 2 -13.46 6.41 27.84
N LEU A 3 -13.27 6.22 26.54
CA LEU A 3 -12.08 5.55 25.99
C LEU A 3 -10.82 6.41 26.18
N TRP A 4 -10.94 7.71 25.99
CA TRP A 4 -9.83 8.67 26.17
C TRP A 4 -9.34 8.74 27.61
N SER A 5 -10.26 8.64 28.58
CA SER A 5 -9.87 8.58 30.00
C SER A 5 -9.05 7.32 30.30
N VAL A 6 -9.37 6.19 29.69
CA VAL A 6 -8.61 4.94 29.84
C VAL A 6 -7.26 5.03 29.11
N ILE A 7 -7.23 5.58 27.90
CA ILE A 7 -6.00 5.76 27.13
C ILE A 7 -5.07 6.75 27.81
N ILE A 8 -5.59 7.87 28.31
CA ILE A 8 -4.83 8.85 29.09
C ILE A 8 -4.32 8.22 30.39
N ALA A 9 -5.15 7.41 31.09
CA ALA A 9 -4.73 6.71 32.30
C ALA A 9 -3.64 5.68 32.02
N VAL A 10 -3.75 4.90 30.94
CA VAL A 10 -2.71 3.94 30.50
C VAL A 10 -1.44 4.68 30.10
N LEU A 11 -1.54 5.78 29.35
CA LEU A 11 -0.41 6.63 29.01
C LEU A 11 0.22 7.25 30.26
N MET A 12 -0.58 7.77 31.19
CA MET A 12 -0.07 8.29 32.47
C MET A 12 0.61 7.20 33.32
N CYS A 13 0.09 5.97 33.36
CA CYS A 13 0.79 4.85 34.00
C CYS A 13 2.10 4.48 33.32
N LEU A 14 2.18 4.51 32.00
CA LEU A 14 3.41 4.29 31.24
C LEU A 14 4.40 5.46 31.46
N PHE A 15 3.91 6.69 31.57
CA PHE A 15 4.74 7.87 31.86
C PHE A 15 5.21 7.96 33.32
N SER A 16 4.48 7.39 34.27
CA SER A 16 4.89 7.40 35.69
C SER A 16 6.12 6.53 35.99
N GLN A 17 6.49 5.64 35.06
CA GLN A 17 7.70 4.82 35.17
C GLN A 17 8.94 5.45 34.52
N SER A 18 8.79 6.57 33.78
CA SER A 18 9.93 7.28 33.17
C SER A 18 10.29 8.51 34.00
N HIS A 19 11.36 8.38 34.81
CA HIS A 19 11.96 9.52 35.50
C HIS A 19 12.53 10.53 34.47
N GLU A 20 12.15 11.80 34.64
CA GLU A 20 12.62 13.01 33.95
C GLU A 20 12.22 13.18 32.47
N LEU A 21 11.17 13.98 32.27
CA LEU A 21 10.76 14.56 31.00
C LEU A 21 11.74 15.64 30.56
N GLN A 22 12.75 15.28 29.76
CA GLN A 22 13.48 16.26 28.94
C GLN A 22 12.87 16.27 27.53
N LEU A 23 12.17 17.35 27.21
CA LEU A 23 11.69 17.63 25.85
C LEU A 23 12.92 17.94 24.96
N ILE A 24 13.47 16.92 24.29
CA ILE A 24 14.53 17.12 23.29
C ILE A 24 13.84 17.40 21.95
N THR A 25 13.72 18.68 21.62
CA THR A 25 13.24 19.14 20.32
C THR A 25 14.37 19.05 19.29
N ILE A 26 14.39 18.00 18.48
CA ILE A 26 15.26 17.93 17.30
C ILE A 26 14.36 18.10 16.06
N TYR A 27 14.72 19.06 15.21
CA TYR A 27 14.10 19.27 13.91
C TYR A 27 14.39 18.08 13.00
N ASP A 28 13.37 17.33 12.62
CA ASP A 28 13.40 16.38 11.51
C ASP A 28 12.56 16.94 10.35
N ALA A 29 13.11 16.82 9.15
CA ALA A 29 12.44 17.20 7.90
C ALA A 29 11.02 16.61 7.78
N PRO A 30 10.18 17.16 6.89
CA PRO A 30 8.77 16.80 6.73
C PRO A 30 8.59 15.31 6.44
N GLU A 31 8.35 14.55 7.49
CA GLU A 31 8.35 13.08 7.48
C GLU A 31 7.29 12.50 6.53
N HIS A 32 6.12 13.10 6.47
CA HIS A 32 5.01 12.62 5.63
C HIS A 32 5.24 12.87 4.13
N ASP A 33 5.65 14.07 3.76
CA ASP A 33 5.92 14.44 2.36
C ASP A 33 7.18 13.76 1.83
N ALA A 34 8.19 13.56 2.68
CA ALA A 34 9.40 12.83 2.32
C ALA A 34 9.08 11.35 2.07
N LEU A 35 8.28 10.74 2.96
CA LEU A 35 7.81 9.36 2.80
C LEU A 35 6.98 9.21 1.53
N LEU A 36 6.01 10.08 1.29
CA LEU A 36 5.19 10.03 0.08
C LEU A 36 6.05 10.17 -1.19
N ARG A 37 7.03 11.09 -1.21
CA ARG A 37 7.98 11.20 -2.33
C ARG A 37 8.81 9.94 -2.54
N ALA A 38 9.31 9.34 -1.46
CA ALA A 38 10.06 8.09 -1.53
C ALA A 38 9.20 6.95 -2.08
N VAL A 39 7.95 6.83 -1.62
CA VAL A 39 6.99 5.83 -2.12
C VAL A 39 6.68 6.07 -3.59
N LEU A 40 6.38 7.31 -4.01
CA LEU A 40 6.13 7.65 -5.41
C LEU A 40 7.34 7.29 -6.29
N TYR A 41 8.56 7.59 -5.84
CA TYR A 41 9.77 7.21 -6.55
C TYR A 41 9.94 5.69 -6.65
N LEU A 42 9.82 4.96 -5.53
CA LEU A 42 10.04 3.51 -5.49
C LEU A 42 8.94 2.72 -6.20
N THR A 43 7.70 3.18 -6.12
CA THR A 43 6.58 2.56 -6.84
C THR A 43 6.50 3.06 -8.28
N GLY A 44 7.09 4.22 -8.58
CA GLY A 44 6.97 4.95 -9.83
C GLY A 44 5.53 5.39 -10.12
N ALA A 45 4.71 5.47 -9.10
CA ALA A 45 3.36 6.01 -9.22
C ALA A 45 3.42 7.48 -9.61
N ALA A 46 2.52 7.90 -10.49
CA ALA A 46 2.51 9.28 -10.98
C ALA A 46 2.08 10.27 -9.90
N ASP A 47 1.21 9.83 -8.99
CA ASP A 47 0.64 10.63 -7.90
C ASP A 47 0.14 9.74 -6.75
N ALA A 48 -0.22 10.37 -5.64
CA ALA A 48 -0.75 9.68 -4.46
C ALA A 48 -2.09 8.97 -4.75
N GLU A 49 -2.93 9.56 -5.58
CA GLU A 49 -4.23 9.01 -5.97
C GLU A 49 -4.12 7.70 -6.76
N SER A 50 -2.93 7.45 -7.33
CA SER A 50 -2.62 6.21 -8.06
C SER A 50 -2.17 5.05 -7.16
N ILE A 51 -1.99 5.28 -5.86
CA ILE A 51 -1.53 4.25 -4.90
C ILE A 51 -2.75 3.72 -4.13
N PRO A 52 -2.95 2.39 -4.07
CA PRO A 52 -4.00 1.80 -3.23
C PRO A 52 -3.73 2.05 -1.74
N GLU A 53 -4.80 2.22 -0.95
CA GLU A 53 -4.70 2.41 0.50
C GLU A 53 -3.91 1.29 1.19
N SER A 54 -4.17 0.04 0.84
CA SER A 54 -3.47 -1.13 1.39
C SER A 54 -1.97 -1.14 1.06
N GLU A 55 -1.58 -0.57 -0.08
CA GLU A 55 -0.18 -0.42 -0.46
C GLU A 55 0.48 0.69 0.37
N MET A 56 -0.17 1.84 0.54
CA MET A 56 0.31 2.91 1.41
C MET A 56 0.43 2.45 2.87
N GLU A 57 -0.53 1.68 3.38
CA GLU A 57 -0.47 1.10 4.72
C GLU A 57 0.79 0.23 4.90
N ARG A 58 1.14 -0.57 3.89
CA ARG A 58 2.37 -1.37 3.88
C ARG A 58 3.64 -0.50 3.93
N TRP A 59 3.69 0.59 3.14
CA TRP A 59 4.83 1.50 3.13
C TRP A 59 5.01 2.21 4.47
N TRP A 60 3.91 2.63 5.11
CA TRP A 60 3.98 3.20 6.45
C TRP A 60 4.46 2.18 7.49
N ALA A 61 3.97 0.95 7.43
CA ALA A 61 4.42 -0.11 8.33
C ALA A 61 5.92 -0.41 8.17
N LEU A 62 6.45 -0.30 6.94
CA LEU A 62 7.89 -0.42 6.67
C LEU A 62 8.68 0.78 7.20
N ALA A 63 8.16 2.00 7.08
CA ALA A 63 8.82 3.18 7.61
C ALA A 63 8.85 3.21 9.14
N ASP A 64 7.79 2.71 9.79
CA ASP A 64 7.73 2.57 11.25
C ASP A 64 8.65 1.46 11.77
N SER A 65 8.93 0.44 10.94
CA SER A 65 9.82 -0.68 11.28
C SER A 65 10.74 -1.00 10.10
N PRO A 66 11.81 -0.19 9.90
CA PRO A 66 12.75 -0.37 8.80
C PRO A 66 13.43 -1.74 8.81
N ILE A 67 13.68 -2.29 7.64
CA ILE A 67 14.27 -3.63 7.50
C ILE A 67 15.77 -3.57 7.75
N PRO A 68 16.32 -4.38 8.65
CA PRO A 68 17.77 -4.46 8.89
C PRO A 68 18.43 -5.21 7.72
N ILE A 69 18.89 -4.48 6.70
CA ILE A 69 19.45 -5.10 5.48
C ILE A 69 20.71 -5.92 5.71
N ASN A 70 21.41 -5.71 6.81
CA ASN A 70 22.59 -6.50 7.19
C ASN A 70 22.22 -7.85 7.83
N LEU A 71 21.00 -7.98 8.39
CA LEU A 71 20.51 -9.19 9.08
C LEU A 71 19.48 -9.96 8.28
N ALA A 72 18.75 -9.28 7.39
CA ALA A 72 17.64 -9.87 6.65
C ALA A 72 18.14 -10.87 5.61
N GLY A 73 17.56 -12.06 5.61
CA GLY A 73 17.72 -13.05 4.54
C GLY A 73 16.91 -12.68 3.30
N ARG A 74 17.07 -13.45 2.23
CA ARG A 74 16.45 -13.20 0.93
C ARG A 74 14.93 -13.14 1.01
N ILE A 75 14.29 -14.14 1.64
CA ILE A 75 12.82 -14.19 1.77
C ILE A 75 12.29 -12.94 2.46
N ARG A 76 12.94 -12.48 3.53
CA ARG A 76 12.54 -11.27 4.25
C ARG A 76 12.74 -10.00 3.43
N LEU A 77 13.83 -9.89 2.66
CA LEU A 77 14.06 -8.78 1.74
C LEU A 77 13.02 -8.76 0.63
N GLU A 78 12.67 -9.91 0.07
CA GLU A 78 11.61 -10.07 -0.94
C GLU A 78 10.22 -9.73 -0.36
N ALA A 79 9.91 -10.21 0.85
CA ALA A 79 8.66 -9.93 1.57
C ALA A 79 8.42 -8.43 1.80
N SER A 80 9.48 -7.64 1.85
CA SER A 80 9.38 -6.17 1.93
C SER A 80 8.81 -5.54 0.67
N GLY A 81 9.03 -6.13 -0.50
CA GLY A 81 8.71 -5.55 -1.80
C GLY A 81 9.53 -4.29 -2.15
N LEU A 82 10.58 -3.97 -1.37
CA LEU A 82 11.46 -2.83 -1.61
C LEU A 82 12.40 -3.05 -2.79
N MET A 83 12.90 -4.28 -2.91
CA MET A 83 14.02 -4.62 -3.79
C MET A 83 13.58 -5.58 -4.89
N SER A 84 14.18 -5.46 -6.05
CA SER A 84 14.05 -6.45 -7.12
C SER A 84 14.91 -7.68 -6.81
N PRO A 85 14.62 -8.86 -7.41
CA PRO A 85 15.47 -10.04 -7.27
C PRO A 85 16.94 -9.80 -7.63
N TYR A 86 17.19 -8.96 -8.63
CA TYR A 86 18.55 -8.55 -9.01
C TYR A 86 19.22 -7.72 -7.89
N GLN A 87 18.52 -6.75 -7.32
CA GLN A 87 19.04 -5.94 -6.20
C GLN A 87 19.34 -6.80 -4.96
N ILE A 88 18.47 -7.76 -4.64
CA ILE A 88 18.70 -8.70 -3.54
C ILE A 88 19.94 -9.56 -3.79
N ALA A 89 20.10 -10.09 -5.00
CA ALA A 89 21.27 -10.88 -5.36
C ALA A 89 22.57 -10.06 -5.31
N SER A 90 22.52 -8.81 -5.79
CA SER A 90 23.66 -7.89 -5.73
C SER A 90 24.04 -7.51 -4.29
N LEU A 91 23.03 -7.31 -3.42
CA LEU A 91 23.21 -7.05 -2.00
C LEU A 91 23.86 -8.24 -1.28
N ASP A 92 23.38 -9.46 -1.55
CA ASP A 92 23.95 -10.68 -0.97
C ASP A 92 25.40 -10.92 -1.41
N ASP A 93 25.69 -10.72 -2.71
CA ASP A 93 27.06 -10.81 -3.24
C ASP A 93 27.98 -9.75 -2.60
N TYR A 94 27.50 -8.51 -2.49
CA TYR A 94 28.26 -7.43 -1.84
C TYR A 94 28.57 -7.75 -0.37
N ARG A 95 27.54 -8.11 0.41
CA ARG A 95 27.70 -8.48 1.83
C ARG A 95 28.67 -9.65 2.03
N SER A 96 28.64 -10.63 1.14
CA SER A 96 29.55 -11.79 1.21
C SER A 96 31.03 -11.44 1.03
N ARG A 97 31.33 -10.37 0.26
CA ARG A 97 32.68 -9.93 -0.06
C ARG A 97 33.18 -8.80 0.83
N HIS A 98 32.31 -7.88 1.18
CA HIS A 98 32.67 -6.61 1.81
C HIS A 98 32.14 -6.46 3.25
N GLY A 99 31.36 -7.43 3.74
CA GLY A 99 30.75 -7.36 5.06
C GLY A 99 29.48 -6.48 5.10
N ASP A 100 29.17 -5.94 6.27
CA ASP A 100 27.97 -5.15 6.49
C ASP A 100 28.02 -3.80 5.77
N ILE A 101 26.88 -3.36 5.24
CA ILE A 101 26.73 -2.02 4.67
C ILE A 101 26.51 -1.02 5.80
N LEU A 102 27.37 -0.02 5.89
CA LEU A 102 27.41 0.94 7.00
C LEU A 102 26.87 2.33 6.64
N SER A 103 26.64 2.60 5.35
CA SER A 103 26.13 3.90 4.90
C SER A 103 25.25 3.82 3.65
N ILE A 104 24.37 4.82 3.48
CA ILE A 104 23.54 4.94 2.27
C ILE A 104 24.40 5.15 1.01
N ARG A 105 25.57 5.81 1.15
CA ARG A 105 26.50 5.99 0.03
C ARG A 105 27.12 4.67 -0.41
N GLU A 106 27.40 3.80 0.53
CA GLU A 106 27.89 2.45 0.25
C GLU A 106 26.82 1.60 -0.43
N LEU A 107 25.56 1.64 0.05
CA LEU A 107 24.43 0.98 -0.62
C LEU A 107 24.26 1.50 -2.05
N ALA A 108 24.44 2.79 -2.28
CA ALA A 108 24.33 3.39 -3.62
C ALA A 108 25.38 2.86 -4.60
N SER A 109 26.51 2.31 -4.11
CA SER A 109 27.55 1.70 -4.95
C SER A 109 27.29 0.23 -5.30
N VAL A 110 26.32 -0.40 -4.64
CA VAL A 110 25.89 -1.77 -4.96
C VAL A 110 25.13 -1.80 -6.27
N ASP A 111 25.43 -2.78 -7.11
CA ASP A 111 24.79 -2.90 -8.42
C ASP A 111 23.26 -2.91 -8.34
N GLY A 112 22.62 -2.11 -9.19
CA GLY A 112 21.16 -2.00 -9.27
C GLY A 112 20.51 -1.04 -8.27
N PHE A 113 21.26 -0.39 -7.36
CA PHE A 113 20.70 0.62 -6.45
C PHE A 113 20.87 2.04 -7.00
N GLY A 114 22.08 2.53 -7.12
CA GLY A 114 22.35 3.94 -7.46
C GLY A 114 21.94 4.91 -6.36
N LYS A 115 22.32 6.18 -6.52
CA LYS A 115 22.16 7.20 -5.50
C LYS A 115 20.69 7.47 -5.14
N GLU A 116 19.86 7.72 -6.13
CA GLU A 116 18.46 8.11 -5.94
C GLU A 116 17.63 6.99 -5.30
N THR A 117 17.85 5.73 -5.73
CA THR A 117 17.16 4.56 -5.16
C THR A 117 17.58 4.32 -3.72
N ALA A 118 18.89 4.41 -3.42
CA ALA A 118 19.40 4.23 -2.05
C ALA A 118 18.87 5.34 -1.10
N GLU A 119 18.84 6.60 -1.56
CA GLU A 119 18.25 7.71 -0.81
C GLU A 119 16.74 7.50 -0.57
N ALA A 120 15.97 7.08 -1.57
CA ALA A 120 14.55 6.79 -1.41
C ALA A 120 14.29 5.60 -0.48
N MET A 121 15.14 4.57 -0.52
CA MET A 121 15.03 3.41 0.38
C MET A 121 15.44 3.71 1.82
N SER A 122 16.19 4.77 2.08
CA SER A 122 16.76 5.07 3.41
C SER A 122 15.73 5.15 4.54
N MET A 123 14.49 5.49 4.23
CA MET A 123 13.39 5.55 5.20
C MET A 123 12.83 4.18 5.59
N PHE A 124 13.09 3.15 4.78
CA PHE A 124 12.51 1.81 4.90
C PHE A 124 13.51 0.74 5.30
N ILE A 125 14.79 1.10 5.43
CA ILE A 125 15.89 0.20 5.77
C ILE A 125 16.65 0.68 7.00
N SER A 126 17.20 -0.27 7.76
CA SER A 126 18.13 0.00 8.84
C SER A 126 19.51 -0.52 8.45
N LEU A 127 20.53 0.32 8.66
CA LEU A 127 21.95 0.01 8.47
C LEU A 127 22.65 -0.25 9.81
N GLU A 128 21.88 -0.39 10.91
CA GLU A 128 22.47 -0.62 12.24
C GLU A 128 23.37 -1.87 12.22
N SER A 129 24.63 -1.68 12.57
CA SER A 129 25.65 -2.71 12.69
C SER A 129 26.73 -2.27 13.66
N HIS A 130 27.34 -3.21 14.37
CA HIS A 130 28.53 -2.99 15.19
C HIS A 130 29.79 -3.52 14.49
N ALA A 131 29.71 -3.82 13.20
CA ALA A 131 30.85 -4.26 12.42
C ALA A 131 31.85 -3.13 12.15
N LEU A 132 33.10 -3.48 12.10
CA LEU A 132 34.12 -2.64 11.48
C LEU A 132 33.99 -2.70 9.95
N PRO A 133 34.42 -1.66 9.21
CA PRO A 133 34.40 -1.70 7.75
C PRO A 133 35.07 -2.99 7.22
N GLY A 134 34.41 -3.67 6.28
CA GLY A 134 34.84 -4.94 5.72
C GLY A 134 34.58 -6.18 6.58
N LYS A 135 33.85 -6.04 7.66
CA LYS A 135 33.44 -7.13 8.56
C LYS A 135 31.91 -7.22 8.64
N SER A 136 31.40 -8.38 9.07
CA SER A 136 30.00 -8.58 9.41
C SER A 136 29.83 -8.68 10.91
N SER A 137 28.69 -8.24 11.43
CA SER A 137 28.33 -8.29 12.84
C SER A 137 27.07 -9.11 13.05
N ASP A 138 27.05 -9.91 14.12
CA ASP A 138 25.85 -10.59 14.61
C ASP A 138 25.01 -9.71 15.56
N TYR A 139 25.30 -8.40 15.62
CA TYR A 139 24.53 -7.46 16.44
C TYR A 139 23.08 -7.46 16.05
N ARG A 140 22.21 -7.57 17.03
CA ARG A 140 20.77 -7.49 16.88
C ARG A 140 20.22 -6.36 17.73
N PRO A 141 19.53 -5.40 17.11
CA PRO A 141 18.86 -4.35 17.86
C PRO A 141 17.88 -4.90 18.88
N PRO A 142 17.64 -4.18 19.97
CA PRO A 142 16.62 -4.55 20.96
C PRO A 142 15.22 -4.50 20.34
N ALA A 143 14.30 -5.28 20.91
CA ALA A 143 12.91 -5.29 20.45
C ALA A 143 12.29 -3.89 20.57
N ARG A 144 11.50 -3.49 19.56
CA ARG A 144 10.75 -2.23 19.50
C ARG A 144 9.26 -2.52 19.64
N ASN A 145 8.58 -1.64 20.33
CA ASN A 145 7.14 -1.71 20.52
C ASN A 145 6.48 -0.52 19.86
N TYR A 146 5.40 -0.78 19.13
CA TYR A 146 4.61 0.24 18.46
C TYR A 146 3.17 0.16 18.95
N LEU A 147 2.65 1.26 19.45
CA LEU A 147 1.25 1.41 19.78
C LEU A 147 0.64 2.46 18.85
N TYR A 148 -0.44 2.11 18.20
CA TYR A 148 -1.23 2.99 17.35
C TYR A 148 -2.68 2.99 17.82
N VAL A 149 -3.24 4.17 18.02
CA VAL A 149 -4.65 4.35 18.33
C VAL A 149 -5.20 5.47 17.46
N ASN A 150 -6.28 5.20 16.75
CA ASN A 150 -7.00 6.17 15.93
C ASN A 150 -8.46 6.16 16.33
N GLU A 151 -9.03 7.35 16.53
CA GLU A 151 -10.46 7.56 16.70
C GLU A 151 -10.93 8.54 15.64
N SER A 152 -12.08 8.27 15.02
CA SER A 152 -12.69 9.12 14.02
C SER A 152 -14.18 9.25 14.29
N ASN A 153 -14.65 10.49 14.36
CA ASN A 153 -16.04 10.87 14.56
C ASN A 153 -16.55 11.52 13.28
N LYS A 154 -17.67 11.05 12.76
CA LYS A 154 -18.34 11.61 11.57
C LYS A 154 -19.73 12.09 11.95
N ALA A 155 -20.09 13.26 11.47
CA ALA A 155 -21.43 13.80 11.62
C ALA A 155 -21.99 14.16 10.23
N SER A 156 -23.25 13.78 10.01
CA SER A 156 -24.03 14.18 8.85
C SER A 156 -25.10 15.14 9.32
N MET A 157 -25.19 16.33 8.71
CA MET A 157 -26.09 17.41 9.09
C MET A 157 -27.12 17.63 8.00
N PRO A 158 -28.34 17.06 8.09
CA PRO A 158 -29.40 17.27 7.14
C PRO A 158 -29.87 18.73 7.13
N PHE A 159 -30.23 19.26 5.96
CA PHE A 159 -30.71 20.65 5.82
C PHE A 159 -32.12 20.88 6.39
N ASP A 160 -32.87 19.82 6.69
CA ASP A 160 -34.23 19.87 7.20
C ASP A 160 -34.33 20.06 8.74
N GLY A 161 -33.20 20.23 9.39
CA GLY A 161 -33.15 20.44 10.85
C GLY A 161 -33.46 19.21 11.71
N THR A 162 -33.50 18.01 11.11
CA THR A 162 -33.80 16.75 11.83
C THR A 162 -32.64 16.24 12.71
N GLY A 163 -31.74 17.09 13.13
CA GLY A 163 -30.62 16.76 14.00
C GLY A 163 -29.42 16.15 13.27
N ALA A 164 -28.25 16.26 13.85
CA ALA A 164 -27.04 15.66 13.32
C ALA A 164 -27.01 14.15 13.63
N ASP A 165 -26.85 13.33 12.59
CA ASP A 165 -26.55 11.91 12.75
C ASP A 165 -25.02 11.76 12.92
N ALA A 166 -24.59 11.39 14.12
CA ALA A 166 -23.17 11.27 14.45
C ALA A 166 -22.80 9.82 14.78
N ASP A 167 -21.72 9.37 14.19
CA ASP A 167 -21.17 8.03 14.42
C ASP A 167 -19.65 8.09 14.61
N TRP A 168 -19.12 7.08 15.27
CA TRP A 168 -17.70 7.01 15.59
C TRP A 168 -17.10 5.63 15.33
N SER A 169 -15.83 5.63 14.96
CA SER A 169 -15.02 4.43 14.78
C SER A 169 -13.71 4.56 15.54
N TRP A 170 -13.14 3.45 15.92
CA TRP A 170 -11.77 3.41 16.43
C TRP A 170 -10.98 2.23 15.88
N THR A 171 -9.66 2.42 15.82
CA THR A 171 -8.71 1.38 15.44
C THR A 171 -7.55 1.42 16.43
N GLY A 172 -7.25 0.29 17.03
CA GLY A 172 -6.08 0.08 17.87
C GLY A 172 -5.16 -0.94 17.21
N LYS A 173 -3.85 -0.64 17.11
CA LYS A 173 -2.84 -1.57 16.63
C LYS A 173 -1.69 -1.62 17.62
N TYR A 174 -1.17 -2.82 17.86
CA TYR A 174 0.04 -3.02 18.66
C TYR A 174 0.96 -3.98 17.92
N ARG A 175 2.25 -3.65 17.88
CA ARG A 175 3.27 -4.47 17.24
C ARG A 175 4.52 -4.53 18.12
N VAL A 176 5.11 -5.72 18.18
CA VAL A 176 6.42 -5.95 18.78
C VAL A 176 7.33 -6.52 17.71
N ASN A 177 8.41 -5.83 17.42
CA ASN A 177 9.42 -6.28 16.48
C ASN A 177 10.74 -6.52 17.22
N ALA A 178 11.13 -7.79 17.38
CA ALA A 178 12.47 -8.19 17.84
C ALA A 178 13.29 -8.58 16.60
N GLU A 179 13.97 -7.61 16.04
CA GLU A 179 14.65 -7.71 14.75
C GLU A 179 15.51 -8.97 14.62
N GLY A 180 15.22 -9.73 13.54
CA GLY A 180 15.88 -11.00 13.24
C GLY A 180 15.55 -12.17 14.17
N ARG A 181 14.48 -12.09 14.96
CA ARG A 181 13.96 -13.19 15.79
C ARG A 181 12.47 -13.41 15.57
N PHE A 182 11.64 -12.45 15.95
CA PHE A 182 10.20 -12.53 15.78
C PHE A 182 9.60 -11.13 15.57
N ASP A 183 8.47 -11.12 14.91
CA ASP A 183 7.62 -9.95 14.72
C ASP A 183 6.17 -10.39 14.99
N THR A 184 5.44 -9.63 15.78
CA THR A 184 4.06 -9.92 16.09
C THR A 184 3.24 -8.64 16.07
N GLY A 185 2.04 -8.70 15.53
CA GLY A 185 1.14 -7.57 15.45
C GLY A 185 -0.29 -7.97 15.65
N ILE A 186 -1.07 -7.11 16.28
CA ILE A 186 -2.51 -7.22 16.44
C ILE A 186 -3.17 -5.89 16.08
N ALA A 187 -4.29 -5.95 15.38
CA ALA A 187 -5.13 -4.81 15.06
C ALA A 187 -6.58 -5.12 15.38
N LEU A 188 -7.25 -4.17 15.99
CA LEU A 188 -8.67 -4.23 16.36
C LEU A 188 -9.36 -2.96 15.85
N ARG A 189 -10.59 -3.08 15.37
CA ARG A 189 -11.38 -1.93 14.88
C ARG A 189 -12.85 -2.08 15.25
N LYS A 190 -13.43 -0.98 15.74
CA LYS A 190 -14.86 -0.75 15.72
C LYS A 190 -15.19 0.03 14.43
N ALA A 191 -15.99 -0.55 13.56
CA ALA A 191 -16.45 0.15 12.36
C ALA A 191 -17.56 1.15 12.69
N TYR A 192 -17.77 2.12 11.79
CA TYR A 192 -18.97 2.95 11.82
C TYR A 192 -20.23 2.09 11.70
N GLY A 193 -21.33 2.51 12.31
CA GLY A 193 -22.60 1.76 12.33
C GLY A 193 -22.63 0.54 13.25
N ALA A 194 -21.52 0.17 13.90
CA ALA A 194 -21.51 -0.91 14.86
C ALA A 194 -22.19 -0.45 16.16
N GLY A 195 -23.30 -1.08 16.54
CA GLY A 195 -24.09 -0.73 17.74
C GLY A 195 -23.39 -0.94 19.07
N SER A 196 -22.21 -1.61 19.08
CA SER A 196 -21.39 -1.88 20.26
C SER A 196 -20.09 -1.08 20.25
N ALA A 197 -19.53 -0.78 21.41
CA ALA A 197 -18.19 -0.21 21.58
C ALA A 197 -17.07 -1.25 21.38
N TRP A 198 -17.40 -2.54 21.37
CA TRP A 198 -16.46 -3.63 21.15
C TRP A 198 -15.96 -3.69 19.71
N PRO A 199 -14.75 -4.25 19.47
CA PRO A 199 -14.22 -4.41 18.13
C PRO A 199 -15.17 -5.23 17.23
N SER A 200 -15.42 -4.74 16.03
CA SER A 200 -16.17 -5.44 14.99
C SER A 200 -15.29 -6.20 14.01
N ALA A 201 -13.98 -5.94 14.01
CA ALA A 201 -13.00 -6.63 13.19
C ALA A 201 -11.67 -6.76 13.94
N GLY A 202 -10.96 -7.86 13.68
CA GLY A 202 -9.65 -8.13 14.25
C GLY A 202 -8.74 -8.85 13.28
N SER A 203 -7.45 -8.50 13.31
CA SER A 203 -6.39 -9.12 12.52
C SER A 203 -5.14 -9.23 13.38
N GLY A 204 -4.33 -10.28 13.14
CA GLY A 204 -3.08 -10.43 13.87
C GLY A 204 -2.19 -11.52 13.31
N TYR A 205 -0.90 -11.39 13.57
CA TYR A 205 0.11 -12.33 13.12
C TYR A 205 1.23 -12.51 14.13
N VAL A 206 1.91 -13.63 14.02
CA VAL A 206 3.21 -13.91 14.64
C VAL A 206 4.13 -14.46 13.57
N VAL A 207 5.32 -13.90 13.45
CA VAL A 207 6.38 -14.40 12.56
C VAL A 207 7.61 -14.74 13.38
N TYR A 208 8.15 -15.91 13.14
CA TYR A 208 9.47 -16.31 13.63
C TYR A 208 10.45 -16.30 12.46
N TYR A 209 11.52 -15.55 12.59
CA TYR A 209 12.63 -15.50 11.64
C TYR A 209 13.64 -16.60 11.97
N GLY A 210 13.68 -17.63 11.15
CA GLY A 210 14.52 -18.81 11.34
C GLY A 210 15.99 -18.55 11.01
N ARG A 211 16.78 -19.58 11.23
CA ARG A 211 18.21 -19.60 10.89
C ARG A 211 18.50 -20.73 9.91
N ARG A 212 19.50 -20.58 9.07
CA ARG A 212 19.95 -21.54 8.07
C ARG A 212 18.89 -21.86 7.01
N HIS A 213 18.31 -23.09 7.05
CA HIS A 213 17.38 -23.57 6.02
C HIS A 213 15.92 -23.13 6.25
N ILE A 214 15.53 -22.82 7.49
CA ILE A 214 14.20 -22.27 7.78
C ILE A 214 14.39 -20.76 7.87
N ALA A 215 13.90 -20.06 6.86
CA ALA A 215 14.00 -18.63 6.84
C ALA A 215 12.93 -17.98 7.70
N ASP A 216 11.65 -18.33 7.51
CA ASP A 216 10.54 -17.70 8.24
C ASP A 216 9.37 -18.65 8.45
N ILE A 217 8.68 -18.51 9.58
CA ILE A 217 7.43 -19.22 9.89
C ILE A 217 6.38 -18.16 10.27
N TYR A 218 5.23 -18.23 9.64
CA TYR A 218 4.13 -17.29 9.80
C TYR A 218 2.92 -17.99 10.40
N ALA A 219 2.28 -17.36 11.39
CA ALA A 219 1.01 -17.80 11.97
C ALA A 219 0.07 -16.58 12.10
N GLY A 220 -1.19 -16.75 11.74
CA GLY A 220 -2.19 -15.68 11.74
C GLY A 220 -2.44 -15.12 10.35
N ASP A 221 -2.52 -13.80 10.23
CA ASP A 221 -2.83 -13.12 8.96
C ASP A 221 -1.56 -12.84 8.15
N TYR A 222 -1.56 -13.25 6.88
CA TYR A 222 -0.46 -13.01 5.95
C TYR A 222 -0.99 -12.73 4.54
N ALA A 223 -0.21 -11.99 3.76
CA ALA A 223 -0.47 -11.73 2.35
C ALA A 223 0.40 -12.65 1.48
N LEU A 224 -0.15 -13.06 0.33
CA LEU A 224 0.50 -13.92 -0.66
C LEU A 224 0.57 -13.14 -1.98
N ARG A 225 1.78 -12.92 -2.51
CA ARG A 225 2.00 -12.16 -3.75
C ARG A 225 3.10 -12.80 -4.56
N PHE A 226 2.72 -13.61 -5.54
CA PHE A 226 3.63 -14.34 -6.41
C PHE A 226 3.45 -13.94 -7.86
N GLY A 227 4.53 -14.00 -8.65
CA GLY A 227 4.54 -13.70 -10.07
C GLY A 227 4.07 -12.30 -10.44
N GLN A 228 3.30 -12.20 -11.51
CA GLN A 228 2.63 -10.98 -11.95
C GLN A 228 1.15 -10.93 -11.52
N GLY A 229 0.76 -11.83 -10.62
CA GLY A 229 -0.57 -11.91 -10.03
C GLY A 229 -1.62 -12.60 -10.89
N LEU A 230 -1.23 -13.41 -11.86
CA LEU A 230 -2.16 -14.25 -12.63
C LEU A 230 -2.66 -15.42 -11.81
N ALA A 231 -1.80 -16.13 -11.08
CA ALA A 231 -2.22 -17.22 -10.21
C ALA A 231 -2.64 -16.72 -8.84
N LEU A 232 -1.77 -16.04 -8.11
CA LEU A 232 -2.00 -15.73 -6.70
C LEU A 232 -1.48 -14.35 -6.31
N TRP A 233 -2.41 -13.48 -5.89
CA TRP A 233 -2.10 -12.15 -5.40
C TRP A 233 -3.18 -11.66 -4.44
N THR A 234 -2.88 -11.60 -3.16
CA THR A 234 -3.78 -11.02 -2.16
C THR A 234 -3.67 -9.49 -2.14
N GLY A 235 -4.82 -8.84 -1.96
CA GLY A 235 -4.94 -7.40 -1.90
C GLY A 235 -5.47 -6.78 -3.20
N PHE A 236 -5.80 -5.51 -3.09
CA PHE A 236 -6.36 -4.73 -4.19
C PHE A 236 -5.28 -4.40 -5.23
N SER A 237 -5.65 -4.40 -6.51
CA SER A 237 -4.83 -3.88 -7.60
C SER A 237 -5.59 -2.78 -8.32
N MET A 238 -4.97 -1.62 -8.48
CA MET A 238 -5.57 -0.54 -9.27
C MET A 238 -5.63 -0.93 -10.75
N SER A 239 -6.69 -0.51 -11.41
CA SER A 239 -6.88 -0.79 -12.83
C SER A 239 -6.03 0.12 -13.72
N GLY A 240 -5.47 -0.48 -14.77
CA GLY A 240 -4.75 0.18 -15.84
C GLY A 240 -3.31 0.55 -15.50
N VAL A 241 -2.60 0.97 -16.53
CA VAL A 241 -1.22 1.43 -16.47
C VAL A 241 -1.22 2.94 -16.24
N ASN A 242 -0.59 3.41 -15.16
CA ASN A 242 -0.54 4.82 -14.76
C ASN A 242 0.89 5.41 -14.78
N ALA A 243 1.90 4.56 -14.81
CA ALA A 243 3.31 4.94 -14.87
C ALA A 243 4.12 3.79 -15.44
N LEU A 244 5.39 4.02 -15.86
CA LEU A 244 6.24 2.95 -16.37
C LEU A 244 6.41 1.80 -15.37
N SER A 245 6.53 2.10 -14.10
CA SER A 245 6.68 1.10 -13.04
C SER A 245 5.41 0.28 -12.79
N SER A 246 4.25 0.71 -13.27
CA SER A 246 2.98 -0.03 -13.16
C SER A 246 2.77 -1.09 -14.26
N PHE A 247 3.73 -1.22 -15.20
CA PHE A 247 3.71 -2.26 -16.24
C PHE A 247 3.90 -3.66 -15.68
N TRP A 248 4.51 -3.77 -14.55
CA TRP A 248 4.78 -5.02 -13.86
C TRP A 248 4.40 -4.95 -12.39
N LYS A 249 4.30 -6.12 -11.76
CA LYS A 249 4.13 -6.23 -10.31
C LYS A 249 5.44 -6.65 -9.64
N ARG A 250 5.60 -6.22 -8.39
CA ARG A 250 6.70 -6.64 -7.52
C ARG A 250 6.19 -7.72 -6.58
N PRO A 251 6.48 -9.00 -6.82
CA PRO A 251 6.10 -10.05 -5.90
C PRO A 251 6.80 -9.84 -4.56
N SER A 252 6.09 -10.14 -3.48
CA SER A 252 6.62 -10.08 -2.11
C SER A 252 6.52 -11.43 -1.40
N GLY A 253 6.28 -12.52 -2.14
CA GLY A 253 6.16 -13.84 -1.54
C GLY A 253 5.11 -13.87 -0.42
N ILE A 254 5.50 -14.39 0.76
CA ILE A 254 4.69 -14.40 1.97
C ILE A 254 5.10 -13.19 2.82
N SER A 255 4.15 -12.34 3.18
CA SER A 255 4.41 -11.20 4.07
C SER A 255 3.37 -11.11 5.19
N PRO A 256 3.79 -10.86 6.45
CA PRO A 256 2.85 -10.72 7.56
C PRO A 256 2.01 -9.46 7.37
N THR A 257 0.77 -9.52 7.82
CA THR A 257 -0.11 -8.35 7.77
C THR A 257 -1.07 -8.33 8.95
N TYR A 258 -1.39 -7.14 9.44
CA TYR A 258 -2.46 -6.89 10.40
C TYR A 258 -3.43 -5.83 9.84
N SER A 259 -3.58 -5.85 8.51
CA SER A 259 -4.58 -5.03 7.82
C SER A 259 -5.99 -5.51 8.17
N LEU A 260 -6.87 -4.55 8.41
CA LEU A 260 -8.28 -4.79 8.71
C LEU A 260 -9.16 -4.84 7.45
N SER A 261 -8.55 -4.78 6.27
CA SER A 261 -9.21 -5.02 4.99
C SER A 261 -9.33 -6.52 4.73
N GLY A 262 -10.55 -7.04 4.69
CA GLY A 262 -10.84 -8.48 4.58
C GLY A 262 -10.34 -9.15 3.30
N THR A 263 -9.99 -8.37 2.26
CA THR A 263 -9.50 -8.89 0.98
C THR A 263 -7.98 -8.87 0.83
N SER A 264 -7.25 -8.35 1.83
CA SER A 264 -5.81 -8.11 1.74
C SER A 264 -4.96 -9.22 2.34
N SER A 265 -5.54 -10.22 2.99
CA SER A 265 -4.80 -11.27 3.71
C SER A 265 -5.55 -12.59 3.79
N GLU A 266 -4.79 -13.66 3.90
CA GLU A 266 -5.23 -15.00 4.28
C GLU A 266 -4.92 -15.23 5.76
N ARG A 267 -5.67 -16.12 6.43
CA ARG A 267 -5.47 -16.47 7.84
C ARG A 267 -5.16 -17.94 7.99
N GLY A 268 -4.00 -18.25 8.56
CA GLY A 268 -3.54 -19.63 8.69
C GLY A 268 -2.08 -19.76 9.09
N LEU A 269 -1.37 -20.67 8.45
CA LEU A 269 0.05 -20.96 8.67
C LEU A 269 0.80 -20.89 7.34
N ALA A 270 2.01 -20.37 7.36
CA ALA A 270 2.89 -20.41 6.21
C ALA A 270 4.35 -20.51 6.63
N ALA A 271 5.20 -21.00 5.74
CA ALA A 271 6.65 -21.09 5.98
C ALA A 271 7.44 -20.86 4.70
N GLY A 272 8.59 -20.24 4.85
CA GLY A 272 9.61 -20.07 3.81
C GLY A 272 10.88 -20.83 4.16
N LEU A 273 11.45 -21.54 3.18
CA LEU A 273 12.69 -22.30 3.29
C LEU A 273 13.69 -21.78 2.26
N GLU A 274 14.93 -21.53 2.66
CA GLU A 274 16.02 -21.14 1.76
C GLU A 274 17.04 -22.30 1.64
N LEU A 275 17.25 -22.78 0.43
CA LEU A 275 18.15 -23.89 0.10
C LEU A 275 19.14 -23.43 -1.00
N GLY A 276 20.11 -22.63 -0.61
CA GLY A 276 21.09 -22.05 -1.53
C GLY A 276 20.44 -21.13 -2.58
N HIS A 277 20.38 -21.55 -3.84
CA HIS A 277 19.75 -20.80 -4.93
C HIS A 277 18.24 -21.06 -5.07
N VAL A 278 17.66 -21.88 -4.22
CA VAL A 278 16.23 -22.23 -4.27
C VAL A 278 15.55 -21.76 -3.01
N SER A 279 14.39 -21.15 -3.15
CA SER A 279 13.46 -20.96 -2.02
C SER A 279 12.17 -21.72 -2.26
N VAL A 280 11.61 -22.22 -1.17
CA VAL A 280 10.33 -22.93 -1.16
C VAL A 280 9.43 -22.24 -0.14
N SER A 281 8.28 -21.74 -0.59
CA SER A 281 7.25 -21.15 0.26
C SER A 281 6.04 -22.07 0.27
N VAL A 282 5.60 -22.47 1.46
CA VAL A 282 4.39 -23.28 1.65
C VAL A 282 3.39 -22.49 2.50
N PHE A 283 2.11 -22.64 2.20
CA PHE A 283 1.07 -21.91 2.91
C PHE A 283 -0.22 -22.74 2.99
N ALA A 284 -0.94 -22.56 4.09
CA ALA A 284 -2.26 -23.12 4.32
C ALA A 284 -3.11 -22.09 5.07
N ALA A 285 -4.29 -21.80 4.54
CA ALA A 285 -5.22 -20.84 5.12
C ALA A 285 -6.61 -21.45 5.28
N PHE A 286 -7.37 -20.85 6.19
CA PHE A 286 -8.73 -21.25 6.56
C PHE A 286 -9.66 -20.04 6.39
N PRO A 287 -10.18 -19.77 5.17
CA PRO A 287 -10.97 -18.58 4.86
C PRO A 287 -12.21 -18.41 5.77
N GLY A 288 -12.87 -19.51 6.11
CA GLY A 288 -14.04 -19.52 7.00
C GLY A 288 -13.76 -19.06 8.43
N LEU A 289 -12.52 -19.15 8.91
CA LEU A 289 -12.15 -18.75 10.26
C LEU A 289 -12.35 -17.26 10.52
N ARG A 290 -12.07 -16.40 9.52
CA ARG A 290 -12.29 -14.96 9.63
C ARG A 290 -13.78 -14.64 9.78
N GLY A 291 -14.63 -15.20 8.94
CA GLY A 291 -16.08 -15.00 9.01
C GLY A 291 -16.69 -15.45 10.33
N TRP A 292 -16.18 -16.57 10.89
CA TRP A 292 -16.58 -17.03 12.21
C TRP A 292 -16.17 -16.05 13.32
N MET A 293 -14.94 -15.57 13.31
CA MET A 293 -14.42 -14.65 14.34
C MET A 293 -15.07 -13.25 14.28
N GLU A 294 -15.31 -12.72 13.10
CA GLU A 294 -15.80 -11.34 12.92
C GLU A 294 -17.33 -11.22 13.00
N SER A 295 -18.07 -12.21 12.57
CA SER A 295 -19.53 -12.12 12.46
C SER A 295 -20.29 -13.27 13.12
N GLY A 296 -19.61 -14.17 13.81
CA GLY A 296 -20.23 -15.35 14.45
C GLY A 296 -20.90 -16.32 13.45
N ARG A 297 -20.61 -16.18 12.16
CA ARG A 297 -21.14 -17.08 11.12
C ARG A 297 -20.67 -18.50 11.40
N LYS A 298 -21.45 -19.48 10.97
CA LYS A 298 -21.06 -20.89 11.08
C LYS A 298 -19.70 -21.08 10.40
N LEU A 299 -18.76 -21.72 11.11
CA LEU A 299 -17.45 -22.03 10.57
C LEU A 299 -17.61 -22.90 9.32
N VAL A 300 -17.22 -22.36 8.16
CA VAL A 300 -17.17 -23.11 6.91
C VAL A 300 -15.80 -23.78 6.84
N PRO A 301 -15.72 -25.09 6.69
CA PRO A 301 -14.45 -25.80 6.69
C PRO A 301 -13.74 -25.72 5.33
N ASP A 302 -13.64 -24.53 4.76
CA ASP A 302 -12.89 -24.29 3.53
C ASP A 302 -11.40 -24.22 3.85
N THR A 303 -10.58 -24.82 3.00
CA THR A 303 -9.12 -24.78 3.11
C THR A 303 -8.52 -24.30 1.79
N PHE A 304 -7.53 -23.43 1.91
CA PHE A 304 -6.74 -22.91 0.81
C PHE A 304 -5.27 -23.21 1.10
N GLN A 305 -4.61 -23.92 0.21
CA GLN A 305 -3.23 -24.37 0.40
C GLN A 305 -2.43 -24.31 -0.89
N GLY A 306 -1.13 -24.13 -0.75
CA GLY A 306 -0.28 -24.09 -1.93
C GLY A 306 1.21 -24.00 -1.62
N VAL A 307 1.96 -23.98 -2.70
CA VAL A 307 3.42 -23.94 -2.71
C VAL A 307 3.92 -23.04 -3.82
N ASN A 308 4.97 -22.30 -3.54
CA ASN A 308 5.78 -21.62 -4.53
C ASN A 308 7.23 -22.12 -4.41
N VAL A 309 7.85 -22.41 -5.54
CA VAL A 309 9.26 -22.77 -5.63
C VAL A 309 9.94 -21.76 -6.56
N ALA A 310 10.94 -21.06 -6.07
CA ALA A 310 11.68 -20.08 -6.83
C ALA A 310 13.17 -20.45 -6.90
N TRP A 311 13.74 -20.34 -8.08
CA TRP A 311 15.18 -20.45 -8.33
C TRP A 311 15.75 -19.08 -8.64
N TYR A 312 16.84 -18.73 -7.99
CA TYR A 312 17.50 -17.44 -8.09
C TYR A 312 18.85 -17.53 -8.77
N SER A 313 19.10 -16.59 -9.65
CA SER A 313 20.39 -16.36 -10.25
C SER A 313 20.90 -14.95 -9.96
N ARG A 314 22.12 -14.64 -10.36
CA ARG A 314 22.68 -13.27 -10.27
C ARG A 314 21.83 -12.24 -11.02
N HIS A 315 21.15 -12.63 -12.09
CA HIS A 315 20.43 -11.70 -12.97
C HIS A 315 18.91 -11.67 -12.72
N GLY A 316 18.37 -12.57 -11.89
CA GLY A 316 16.94 -12.63 -11.63
C GLY A 316 16.47 -13.97 -11.10
N GLN A 317 15.19 -14.25 -11.27
CA GLN A 317 14.55 -15.46 -10.75
C GLN A 317 13.58 -16.07 -11.76
N VAL A 318 13.34 -17.37 -11.57
CA VAL A 318 12.22 -18.11 -12.15
C VAL A 318 11.48 -18.78 -11.01
N SER A 319 10.15 -18.72 -10.99
CA SER A 319 9.37 -19.41 -9.97
C SER A 319 8.17 -20.14 -10.54
N ALA A 320 7.68 -21.12 -9.79
CA ALA A 320 6.44 -21.82 -10.06
C ALA A 320 5.55 -21.80 -8.84
N THR A 321 4.28 -21.48 -9.03
CA THR A 321 3.26 -21.42 -7.97
C THR A 321 2.16 -22.42 -8.27
N PHE A 322 1.77 -23.20 -7.27
CA PHE A 322 0.59 -24.05 -7.31
C PHE A 322 -0.26 -23.80 -6.07
N TYR A 323 -1.56 -23.73 -6.24
CA TYR A 323 -2.50 -23.75 -5.12
C TYR A 323 -3.79 -24.50 -5.45
N GLY A 324 -4.45 -24.97 -4.40
CA GLY A 324 -5.78 -25.55 -4.44
C GLY A 324 -6.65 -25.04 -3.29
N GLU A 325 -7.92 -24.84 -3.58
CA GLU A 325 -8.96 -24.50 -2.62
C GLU A 325 -9.95 -25.66 -2.55
N LEU A 326 -10.16 -26.17 -1.34
CA LEU A 326 -11.11 -27.22 -1.05
C LEU A 326 -12.26 -26.61 -0.25
N GLY A 327 -13.47 -26.76 -0.75
CA GLY A 327 -14.67 -26.29 -0.09
C GLY A 327 -15.84 -27.23 -0.32
N LYS A 328 -16.95 -26.92 0.32
CA LYS A 328 -18.22 -27.62 0.05
C LYS A 328 -18.98 -26.83 -1.01
N THR A 329 -19.44 -27.53 -2.03
CA THR A 329 -20.29 -26.91 -3.06
C THR A 329 -21.60 -26.43 -2.45
N GLU A 330 -21.86 -25.12 -2.50
CA GLU A 330 -23.22 -24.61 -2.31
C GLU A 330 -23.92 -24.72 -3.67
N GLU A 331 -24.95 -25.56 -3.77
CA GLU A 331 -25.86 -25.50 -4.92
C GLU A 331 -26.61 -24.18 -4.85
N HIS A 332 -26.33 -23.27 -5.80
CA HIS A 332 -27.08 -22.02 -5.95
C HIS A 332 -28.51 -22.31 -6.35
N ILE A 333 -29.43 -22.07 -5.44
CA ILE A 333 -30.85 -22.12 -5.75
C ILE A 333 -31.34 -20.77 -6.28
N LYS A 334 -32.11 -20.86 -7.35
CA LYS A 334 -32.96 -19.76 -7.83
C LYS A 334 -34.15 -19.61 -6.89
N ALA A 335 -34.36 -18.36 -6.43
CA ALA A 335 -35.57 -17.90 -5.75
C ALA A 335 -35.90 -18.53 -4.37
N GLY A 336 -35.21 -18.02 -3.32
CA GLY A 336 -35.87 -17.90 -2.00
C GLY A 336 -35.91 -19.13 -1.09
N GLU A 337 -35.31 -20.26 -1.45
CA GLU A 337 -35.25 -21.44 -0.59
C GLU A 337 -33.82 -21.76 -0.13
N VAL A 338 -33.73 -22.14 1.16
CA VAL A 338 -32.48 -22.51 1.84
C VAL A 338 -31.96 -23.84 1.31
N VAL A 339 -30.80 -23.80 0.68
CA VAL A 339 -30.16 -24.98 0.08
C VAL A 339 -29.43 -25.81 1.10
N GLN A 340 -29.48 -27.11 0.91
CA GLN A 340 -28.60 -28.07 1.59
C GLN A 340 -27.16 -27.84 1.10
N VAL A 341 -26.26 -27.50 2.05
CA VAL A 341 -24.80 -27.50 1.82
C VAL A 341 -24.41 -28.92 1.40
N GLY A 342 -23.84 -29.07 0.22
CA GLY A 342 -23.37 -30.36 -0.29
C GLY A 342 -22.48 -31.06 0.74
N LYS A 343 -22.71 -32.36 0.97
CA LYS A 343 -21.92 -33.15 1.93
C LYS A 343 -20.50 -33.44 1.45
N ASN A 344 -20.22 -33.27 0.17
CA ASN A 344 -18.96 -33.69 -0.45
C ASN A 344 -17.98 -32.52 -0.59
N TRP A 345 -16.75 -32.76 -0.25
CA TRP A 345 -15.63 -31.87 -0.52
C TRP A 345 -15.30 -31.89 -2.01
N CYS A 346 -15.10 -30.73 -2.60
CA CYS A 346 -14.64 -30.59 -3.97
C CYS A 346 -13.55 -29.52 -4.07
N VAL A 347 -12.78 -29.58 -5.12
CA VAL A 347 -11.86 -28.51 -5.49
C VAL A 347 -12.67 -27.36 -6.09
N THR A 348 -12.74 -26.24 -5.40
CA THR A 348 -13.50 -25.05 -5.83
C THR A 348 -12.68 -24.12 -6.71
N SER A 349 -11.36 -24.10 -6.52
CA SER A 349 -10.40 -23.34 -7.33
C SER A 349 -9.03 -24.00 -7.28
N SER A 350 -8.33 -24.07 -8.39
CA SER A 350 -6.94 -24.57 -8.42
C SER A 350 -6.21 -23.96 -9.61
N LYS A 351 -4.99 -23.48 -9.36
CA LYS A 351 -4.15 -22.88 -10.40
C LYS A 351 -2.70 -23.31 -10.28
N ILE A 352 -2.05 -23.35 -11.44
CA ILE A 352 -0.61 -23.46 -11.55
C ILE A 352 -0.09 -22.31 -12.42
N SER A 353 1.04 -21.74 -12.03
CA SER A 353 1.74 -20.75 -12.85
C SER A 353 3.24 -20.94 -12.82
N ALA A 354 3.88 -20.40 -13.85
CA ALA A 354 5.33 -20.21 -13.92
C ALA A 354 5.59 -18.75 -14.24
N ASP A 355 6.49 -18.12 -13.50
CA ASP A 355 6.89 -16.74 -13.70
C ASP A 355 8.41 -16.59 -13.79
N ALA A 356 8.84 -15.54 -14.46
CA ALA A 356 10.23 -15.18 -14.60
C ALA A 356 10.43 -13.68 -14.54
N ARG A 357 11.55 -13.26 -13.94
CA ARG A 357 11.96 -11.87 -13.89
C ARG A 357 13.48 -11.77 -13.92
N PHE A 358 14.00 -11.06 -14.91
CA PHE A 358 15.43 -10.89 -15.14
C PHE A 358 15.80 -9.44 -15.40
N CYS A 359 17.00 -9.05 -14.95
CA CYS A 359 17.65 -7.81 -15.34
C CYS A 359 18.98 -8.15 -16.04
N ILE A 360 19.07 -7.91 -17.34
CA ILE A 360 20.24 -8.21 -18.16
C ILE A 360 20.67 -6.93 -18.86
N LYS A 361 21.87 -6.44 -18.54
CA LYS A 361 22.42 -5.19 -19.09
C LYS A 361 21.45 -3.99 -18.97
N GLY A 362 20.73 -3.90 -17.85
CA GLY A 362 19.76 -2.85 -17.59
C GLY A 362 18.38 -3.05 -18.24
N VAL A 363 18.21 -4.11 -19.05
CA VAL A 363 16.90 -4.50 -19.58
C VAL A 363 16.22 -5.40 -18.55
N GLU A 364 15.09 -4.97 -18.04
CA GLU A 364 14.25 -5.75 -17.14
C GLU A 364 13.20 -6.50 -17.96
N LEU A 365 13.19 -7.82 -17.86
CA LEU A 365 12.23 -8.73 -18.48
C LEU A 365 11.35 -9.33 -17.42
N PHE A 366 10.06 -9.47 -17.67
CA PHE A 366 9.12 -10.12 -16.78
C PHE A 366 8.05 -10.88 -17.54
N GLY A 367 7.50 -11.91 -16.92
CA GLY A 367 6.37 -12.65 -17.47
C GLY A 367 5.82 -13.66 -16.48
N GLU A 368 4.58 -14.02 -16.66
CA GLU A 368 3.89 -15.12 -15.96
C GLU A 368 2.95 -15.79 -16.96
N ALA A 369 2.96 -17.12 -16.97
CA ALA A 369 1.97 -17.96 -17.63
C ALA A 369 1.27 -18.80 -16.55
N ALA A 370 -0.04 -18.82 -16.58
CA ALA A 370 -0.87 -19.52 -15.59
C ALA A 370 -1.95 -20.36 -16.28
N LEU A 371 -2.34 -21.44 -15.63
CA LEU A 371 -3.45 -22.30 -16.03
C LEU A 371 -4.43 -22.43 -14.86
N ASP A 372 -5.68 -22.12 -15.12
CA ASP A 372 -6.77 -22.50 -14.21
C ASP A 372 -7.11 -23.96 -14.45
N ILE A 373 -6.82 -24.80 -13.46
CA ILE A 373 -6.96 -26.28 -13.59
C ILE A 373 -8.45 -26.69 -13.64
N CYS A 374 -9.32 -25.91 -13.01
CA CYS A 374 -10.75 -26.24 -12.98
C CYS A 374 -11.45 -25.95 -14.32
N SER A 375 -11.10 -24.84 -14.98
CA SER A 375 -11.68 -24.47 -16.29
C SER A 375 -10.81 -24.85 -17.48
N LEU A 376 -9.54 -25.27 -17.26
CA LEU A 376 -8.50 -25.52 -18.26
C LEU A 376 -8.17 -24.28 -19.12
N GLU A 377 -8.42 -23.07 -18.59
CA GLU A 377 -8.18 -21.82 -19.28
C GLU A 377 -6.78 -21.27 -18.98
N PRO A 378 -5.97 -20.99 -20.02
CA PRO A 378 -4.66 -20.40 -19.84
C PRO A 378 -4.72 -18.88 -19.81
N ALA A 379 -3.87 -18.26 -19.00
CA ALA A 379 -3.65 -16.81 -18.99
C ALA A 379 -2.16 -16.51 -19.03
N ALA A 380 -1.80 -15.37 -19.65
CA ALA A 380 -0.40 -14.98 -19.76
C ALA A 380 -0.23 -13.46 -19.69
N THR A 381 0.88 -13.02 -19.11
CA THR A 381 1.38 -11.65 -19.20
C THR A 381 2.88 -11.67 -19.38
N ALA A 382 3.39 -10.77 -20.21
CA ALA A 382 4.82 -10.61 -20.44
C ALA A 382 5.13 -9.18 -20.83
N GLY A 383 6.37 -8.77 -20.57
CA GLY A 383 6.81 -7.44 -20.96
C GLY A 383 8.27 -7.20 -20.65
N PHE A 384 8.70 -5.99 -21.00
CA PHE A 384 10.04 -5.52 -20.70
C PHE A 384 10.05 -4.03 -20.38
N MET A 385 11.09 -3.62 -19.69
CA MET A 385 11.49 -2.22 -19.55
C MET A 385 12.98 -2.11 -19.85
N MET A 386 13.35 -1.14 -20.67
CA MET A 386 14.74 -0.93 -21.04
C MET A 386 15.11 0.55 -21.04
N PRO A 387 16.35 0.88 -20.65
CA PRO A 387 16.91 2.19 -20.89
C PRO A 387 17.17 2.37 -22.39
N ALA A 388 16.95 3.59 -22.88
CA ALA A 388 17.25 4.00 -24.26
C ALA A 388 18.17 5.23 -24.22
N GLY A 389 19.44 5.02 -23.89
CA GLY A 389 20.40 6.06 -23.55
C GLY A 389 20.26 6.54 -22.10
N ASP A 390 20.90 7.67 -21.76
CA ASP A 390 21.05 8.12 -20.37
C ASP A 390 19.76 8.65 -19.72
N ASN A 391 18.83 9.19 -20.53
CA ASN A 391 17.67 9.89 -20.02
C ASN A 391 16.32 9.26 -20.39
N TRP A 392 16.32 8.28 -21.27
CA TRP A 392 15.11 7.63 -21.75
C TRP A 392 14.94 6.25 -21.17
N LYS A 393 13.68 5.90 -20.88
CA LYS A 393 13.27 4.52 -20.57
C LYS A 393 12.02 4.19 -21.38
N THR A 394 11.95 2.95 -21.87
CA THR A 394 10.79 2.45 -22.60
C THR A 394 10.27 1.19 -21.93
N ALA A 395 8.98 0.98 -21.99
CA ALA A 395 8.33 -0.23 -21.47
C ALA A 395 7.26 -0.71 -22.43
N LEU A 396 7.11 -2.03 -22.54
CA LEU A 396 6.05 -2.68 -23.27
C LEU A 396 5.53 -3.85 -22.45
N SER A 397 4.23 -4.05 -22.41
CA SER A 397 3.63 -5.23 -21.80
C SER A 397 2.43 -5.72 -22.61
N PHE A 398 2.27 -7.03 -22.61
CA PHE A 398 1.14 -7.75 -23.19
C PHE A 398 0.46 -8.56 -22.11
N ARG A 399 -0.88 -8.68 -22.20
CA ARG A 399 -1.69 -9.50 -21.30
C ARG A 399 -2.81 -10.20 -22.05
N TYR A 400 -3.02 -11.46 -21.73
CA TYR A 400 -4.09 -12.30 -22.23
C TYR A 400 -4.75 -13.05 -21.08
N ILE A 401 -6.02 -12.80 -20.85
CA ILE A 401 -6.82 -13.42 -19.79
C ILE A 401 -8.17 -13.73 -20.44
N PRO A 402 -8.53 -14.99 -20.70
CA PRO A 402 -9.82 -15.35 -21.28
C PRO A 402 -10.96 -15.22 -20.25
N ASP A 403 -12.20 -15.12 -20.73
CA ASP A 403 -13.38 -14.92 -19.87
C ASP A 403 -13.64 -16.10 -18.91
N GLY A 404 -13.28 -17.31 -19.33
CA GLY A 404 -13.36 -18.52 -18.50
C GLY A 404 -12.30 -18.66 -17.42
N TYR A 405 -11.27 -17.78 -17.42
CA TYR A 405 -10.23 -17.78 -16.39
C TYR A 405 -10.72 -17.13 -15.09
N ALA A 406 -10.84 -17.89 -14.01
CA ALA A 406 -11.34 -17.38 -12.73
C ALA A 406 -10.37 -16.42 -12.05
N LEU A 407 -10.80 -15.21 -11.72
CA LEU A 407 -9.95 -14.14 -11.16
C LEU A 407 -10.03 -13.99 -9.64
N GLY A 408 -10.66 -14.92 -8.93
CA GLY A 408 -10.99 -14.80 -7.51
C GLY A 408 -9.82 -14.42 -6.58
N ARG A 409 -8.67 -15.11 -6.69
CA ARG A 409 -7.45 -14.82 -5.90
C ARG A 409 -6.33 -14.20 -6.72
N CYS A 410 -6.67 -13.61 -7.85
CA CYS A 410 -5.75 -13.02 -8.81
C CYS A 410 -5.91 -11.51 -8.83
N ALA A 411 -4.84 -10.81 -9.07
CA ALA A 411 -4.88 -9.37 -9.28
C ALA A 411 -3.82 -8.93 -10.31
N PRO A 412 -3.83 -9.44 -11.55
CA PRO A 412 -2.91 -9.00 -12.59
C PRO A 412 -3.13 -7.52 -12.95
N VAL A 413 -2.19 -6.94 -13.68
CA VAL A 413 -2.37 -5.58 -14.25
C VAL A 413 -3.43 -5.66 -15.33
N ARG A 414 -4.55 -4.92 -15.17
CA ARG A 414 -5.71 -4.92 -16.08
C ARG A 414 -6.33 -3.54 -16.22
N ALA A 415 -7.01 -3.28 -17.34
CA ALA A 415 -7.72 -2.02 -17.58
C ALA A 415 -9.08 -1.96 -16.86
N TRP A 416 -9.74 -3.10 -16.64
CA TRP A 416 -11.03 -3.18 -15.94
C TRP A 416 -10.92 -3.92 -14.61
N SER A 417 -11.76 -3.51 -13.67
CA SER A 417 -12.07 -4.26 -12.46
C SER A 417 -13.15 -5.30 -12.73
N GLY A 418 -13.24 -6.34 -11.90
CA GLY A 418 -14.25 -7.40 -12.00
C GLY A 418 -13.70 -8.72 -12.55
N ASN A 419 -14.60 -9.68 -12.81
CA ASN A 419 -14.23 -11.07 -13.11
C ASN A 419 -14.28 -11.44 -14.60
N LYS A 420 -14.26 -10.44 -15.49
CA LYS A 420 -14.28 -10.66 -16.94
C LYS A 420 -12.88 -10.73 -17.51
N GLY A 421 -12.70 -11.53 -18.55
CA GLY A 421 -11.44 -11.64 -19.27
C GLY A 421 -11.02 -10.33 -19.92
N GLU A 422 -9.74 -10.25 -20.31
CA GLU A 422 -9.16 -9.08 -20.93
C GLU A 422 -7.93 -9.43 -21.76
N THR A 423 -7.85 -8.90 -22.96
CA THR A 423 -6.62 -8.89 -23.75
C THR A 423 -6.16 -7.46 -23.91
N GLY A 424 -4.86 -7.19 -23.73
CA GLY A 424 -4.37 -5.83 -23.83
C GLY A 424 -2.88 -5.74 -24.10
N ILE A 425 -2.51 -4.55 -24.55
CA ILE A 425 -1.12 -4.15 -24.76
C ILE A 425 -0.94 -2.75 -24.20
N ALA A 426 0.13 -2.55 -23.43
CA ALA A 426 0.50 -1.24 -22.92
C ALA A 426 1.91 -0.88 -23.37
N ALA A 427 2.11 0.37 -23.74
CA ALA A 427 3.38 0.93 -24.11
C ALA A 427 3.64 2.21 -23.31
N GLY A 428 4.90 2.43 -22.93
CA GLY A 428 5.27 3.59 -22.17
C GLY A 428 6.67 4.08 -22.51
N VAL A 429 6.85 5.39 -22.38
CA VAL A 429 8.14 6.03 -22.54
C VAL A 429 8.31 7.11 -21.45
N SER A 430 9.50 7.21 -20.90
CA SER A 430 9.86 8.34 -20.06
C SER A 430 11.12 9.02 -20.56
N TYR A 431 11.14 10.34 -20.39
CA TYR A 431 12.32 11.17 -20.55
C TYR A 431 12.61 11.83 -19.20
N ARG A 432 13.65 11.36 -18.51
CA ARG A 432 13.91 11.70 -17.10
C ARG A 432 12.70 11.36 -16.23
N ASP A 433 12.03 12.37 -15.68
CA ASP A 433 10.86 12.30 -14.80
C ASP A 433 9.51 12.47 -15.52
N LYS A 434 9.53 12.85 -16.82
CA LYS A 434 8.31 13.00 -17.64
C LYS A 434 7.93 11.67 -18.25
N GLN A 435 6.65 11.33 -18.22
CA GLN A 435 6.16 10.02 -18.67
C GLN A 435 4.95 10.14 -19.59
N LEU A 436 4.94 9.30 -20.61
CA LEU A 436 3.79 8.99 -21.45
C LEU A 436 3.51 7.52 -21.35
N THR A 437 2.28 7.13 -21.02
CA THR A 437 1.82 5.74 -21.05
C THR A 437 0.56 5.61 -21.89
N THR A 438 0.46 4.53 -22.64
CA THR A 438 -0.70 4.15 -23.42
C THR A 438 -1.11 2.73 -23.04
N ASP A 439 -2.40 2.48 -22.90
CA ASP A 439 -2.96 1.17 -22.59
C ASP A 439 -4.16 0.90 -23.50
N PHE A 440 -4.01 -0.04 -24.40
CA PHE A 440 -5.09 -0.59 -25.21
C PHE A 440 -5.57 -1.89 -24.57
N ALA A 441 -6.86 -1.99 -24.34
CA ALA A 441 -7.49 -3.16 -23.77
C ALA A 441 -8.79 -3.50 -24.47
N MET A 442 -9.09 -4.79 -24.59
CA MET A 442 -10.36 -5.28 -25.13
C MET A 442 -10.86 -6.48 -24.33
N GLN A 443 -12.19 -6.60 -24.28
CA GLN A 443 -12.93 -7.77 -23.83
C GLN A 443 -13.67 -8.35 -25.06
N PRO A 444 -13.08 -9.32 -25.79
CA PRO A 444 -13.61 -9.76 -27.08
C PRO A 444 -15.04 -10.31 -26.99
N GLU A 445 -15.34 -11.09 -25.96
CA GLU A 445 -16.65 -11.71 -25.76
C GLU A 445 -17.76 -10.71 -25.41
N HIS A 446 -17.38 -9.50 -25.01
CA HIS A 446 -18.30 -8.42 -24.64
C HIS A 446 -18.28 -7.24 -25.61
N ASP A 447 -17.54 -7.35 -26.72
CA ASP A 447 -17.26 -6.26 -27.68
C ASP A 447 -16.91 -4.92 -27.02
N LYS A 448 -16.12 -4.95 -25.93
CA LYS A 448 -15.67 -3.76 -25.24
C LYS A 448 -14.22 -3.47 -25.56
N LYS A 449 -13.95 -2.23 -25.92
CA LYS A 449 -12.61 -1.72 -26.22
C LYS A 449 -12.38 -0.43 -25.46
N GLN A 450 -11.15 -0.26 -24.99
CA GLN A 450 -10.71 0.96 -24.30
C GLN A 450 -9.30 1.29 -24.72
N VAL A 451 -9.06 2.58 -24.96
CA VAL A 451 -7.72 3.16 -25.08
C VAL A 451 -7.57 4.21 -23.98
N LYS A 452 -6.50 4.14 -23.23
CA LYS A 452 -6.12 5.15 -22.24
C LYS A 452 -4.76 5.71 -22.63
N VAL A 453 -4.66 7.02 -22.65
CA VAL A 453 -3.38 7.76 -22.79
C VAL A 453 -3.21 8.62 -21.56
N LEU A 454 -2.04 8.60 -20.97
CA LEU A 454 -1.70 9.40 -19.81
C LEU A 454 -0.32 10.02 -20.00
N VAL A 455 -0.27 11.34 -19.90
CA VAL A 455 0.97 12.14 -19.87
C VAL A 455 1.11 12.77 -18.49
N THR A 456 2.26 12.60 -17.89
CA THR A 456 2.63 13.27 -16.63
C THR A 456 3.96 13.98 -16.82
N ALA A 457 3.99 15.27 -16.58
CA ALA A 457 5.15 16.10 -16.83
C ALA A 457 5.45 17.01 -15.63
N PRO A 458 6.35 16.62 -14.73
CA PRO A 458 6.88 17.48 -13.68
C PRO A 458 7.89 18.48 -14.26
N PHE A 459 7.84 19.72 -13.74
CA PHE A 459 8.74 20.81 -14.08
C PHE A 459 9.25 21.45 -12.80
N LYS A 460 10.55 21.54 -12.67
CA LYS A 460 11.20 22.29 -11.61
C LYS A 460 11.50 23.71 -12.13
N ILE A 461 10.61 24.66 -11.80
CA ILE A 461 10.72 26.05 -12.26
C ILE A 461 11.84 26.77 -11.52
N SER A 462 11.96 26.54 -10.21
CA SER A 462 13.03 27.08 -9.39
C SER A 462 13.37 26.11 -8.26
N GLY A 463 14.32 26.44 -7.39
CA GLY A 463 14.64 25.65 -6.19
C GLY A 463 13.44 25.47 -5.25
N SER A 464 12.47 26.39 -5.28
CA SER A 464 11.31 26.43 -4.40
C SER A 464 9.98 26.11 -5.09
N VAL A 465 9.89 26.19 -6.43
CA VAL A 465 8.64 26.03 -7.20
C VAL A 465 8.71 24.80 -8.09
N ASN A 466 7.79 23.87 -7.89
CA ASN A 466 7.59 22.70 -8.73
C ASN A 466 6.17 22.74 -9.31
N VAL A 467 6.05 22.40 -10.59
CA VAL A 467 4.78 22.32 -11.31
C VAL A 467 4.66 20.92 -11.89
N ILE A 468 3.49 20.30 -11.74
CA ILE A 468 3.19 19.00 -12.37
C ILE A 468 1.97 19.19 -13.26
N LEU A 469 2.12 18.88 -14.54
CA LEU A 469 1.03 18.85 -15.50
C LEU A 469 0.68 17.40 -15.79
N ARG A 470 -0.61 17.11 -15.80
CA ARG A 470 -1.15 15.78 -16.14
C ARG A 470 -2.28 15.92 -17.13
N LEU A 471 -2.21 15.13 -18.20
CA LEU A 471 -3.28 14.98 -19.19
C LEU A 471 -3.61 13.49 -19.27
N GLN A 472 -4.87 13.16 -19.10
CA GLN A 472 -5.36 11.79 -19.29
C GLN A 472 -6.54 11.80 -20.23
N GLU A 473 -6.51 10.92 -21.22
CA GLU A 473 -7.62 10.66 -22.11
C GLU A 473 -7.99 9.17 -22.10
N ARG A 474 -9.29 8.89 -22.15
CA ARG A 474 -9.81 7.54 -22.18
C ARG A 474 -10.98 7.45 -23.14
N TRP A 475 -10.77 6.70 -24.21
CA TRP A 475 -11.78 6.39 -25.22
C TRP A 475 -12.36 5.00 -24.97
N ARG A 476 -13.67 4.87 -25.18
CA ARG A 476 -14.42 3.63 -24.98
C ARG A 476 -15.50 3.50 -26.05
N ASN A 477 -15.73 2.25 -26.52
CA ASN A 477 -16.81 1.95 -27.47
C ASN A 477 -18.11 1.49 -26.82
N TYR A 478 -18.23 1.50 -25.48
CA TYR A 478 -19.37 0.99 -24.73
C TYR A 478 -19.93 2.07 -23.79
N GLY A 479 -21.21 1.97 -23.48
CA GLY A 479 -22.13 2.75 -22.63
C GLY A 479 -21.67 3.85 -21.68
N ILE A 480 -20.37 4.07 -21.53
CA ILE A 480 -19.78 5.12 -20.71
C ILE A 480 -19.14 6.16 -21.64
N ALA A 481 -19.37 7.45 -21.37
CA ALA A 481 -18.78 8.52 -22.16
C ALA A 481 -17.24 8.47 -22.13
N ASN A 482 -16.63 8.92 -23.23
CA ASN A 482 -15.21 9.20 -23.24
C ASN A 482 -14.87 10.24 -22.19
N ARG A 483 -13.68 10.14 -21.63
CA ARG A 483 -13.27 11.02 -20.55
C ARG A 483 -11.87 11.58 -20.84
N ALA A 484 -11.76 12.91 -20.77
CA ALA A 484 -10.50 13.60 -20.77
C ALA A 484 -10.37 14.42 -19.48
N ASP A 485 -9.23 14.35 -18.83
CA ASP A 485 -8.93 15.18 -17.66
C ASP A 485 -7.58 15.87 -17.83
N PHE A 486 -7.55 17.14 -17.48
CA PHE A 486 -6.34 17.97 -17.39
C PHE A 486 -6.18 18.46 -15.96
N ARG A 487 -4.98 18.27 -15.39
CA ARG A 487 -4.63 18.67 -14.04
C ARG A 487 -3.32 19.44 -14.02
N SER A 488 -3.30 20.51 -13.24
CA SER A 488 -2.11 21.28 -12.92
C SER A 488 -1.95 21.38 -11.41
N ASP A 489 -0.81 20.92 -10.90
CA ASP A 489 -0.40 21.06 -9.50
C ASP A 489 0.78 22.01 -9.43
N VAL A 490 0.71 23.02 -8.58
CA VAL A 490 1.82 23.95 -8.31
C VAL A 490 2.16 23.85 -6.83
N LYS A 491 3.40 23.52 -6.53
CA LYS A 491 3.93 23.46 -5.16
C LYS A 491 5.02 24.49 -4.98
N TRP A 492 4.82 25.38 -4.01
CA TRP A 492 5.77 26.42 -3.65
C TRP A 492 6.22 26.24 -2.19
N ASN A 493 7.53 26.09 -1.98
CA ASN A 493 8.15 25.97 -0.65
C ASN A 493 8.96 27.24 -0.36
N TYR A 494 8.71 27.88 0.78
CA TYR A 494 9.42 29.10 1.20
C TYR A 494 9.68 29.08 2.71
N GLY A 495 10.89 28.70 3.09
CA GLY A 495 11.28 28.48 4.49
C GLY A 495 10.48 27.36 5.14
N SER A 496 9.79 27.65 6.25
CA SER A 496 8.90 26.72 6.95
C SER A 496 7.50 26.63 6.35
N TRP A 497 7.21 27.39 5.31
CA TRP A 497 5.90 27.41 4.67
C TRP A 497 5.88 26.62 3.38
N GLN A 498 4.74 26.08 3.06
CA GLN A 498 4.47 25.36 1.82
C GLN A 498 3.06 25.68 1.34
N THR A 499 2.95 26.13 0.09
CA THR A 499 1.66 26.32 -0.56
C THR A 499 1.51 25.34 -1.71
N VAL A 500 0.35 24.71 -1.84
CA VAL A 500 0.00 23.83 -2.96
C VAL A 500 -1.29 24.32 -3.59
N TRP A 501 -1.29 24.51 -4.90
CA TRP A 501 -2.48 24.78 -5.70
C TRP A 501 -2.72 23.64 -6.65
N ARG A 502 -3.97 23.23 -6.79
CA ARG A 502 -4.43 22.32 -7.84
C ARG A 502 -5.59 22.94 -8.59
N ALA A 503 -5.55 22.80 -9.90
CA ALA A 503 -6.67 23.01 -10.81
C ALA A 503 -6.84 21.76 -11.66
N GLU A 504 -8.06 21.24 -11.73
CA GLU A 504 -8.41 20.04 -12.50
C GLU A 504 -9.71 20.28 -13.25
N VAL A 505 -9.69 19.96 -14.54
CA VAL A 505 -10.84 20.03 -15.43
C VAL A 505 -11.02 18.66 -16.06
N LEU A 506 -12.21 18.13 -15.91
CA LEU A 506 -12.61 16.84 -16.46
C LEU A 506 -13.75 17.04 -17.42
N THR A 507 -13.65 16.44 -18.60
CA THR A 507 -14.69 16.43 -19.62
C THR A 507 -15.12 14.99 -19.88
N SER A 508 -16.40 14.72 -19.73
CA SER A 508 -17.03 13.46 -20.11
C SER A 508 -18.39 13.76 -20.76
N LYS A 509 -19.51 13.30 -20.20
CA LYS A 509 -20.85 13.76 -20.61
C LYS A 509 -21.07 15.24 -20.26
N ARG A 510 -20.46 15.70 -19.19
CA ARG A 510 -20.48 17.08 -18.72
C ARG A 510 -19.07 17.50 -18.35
N VAL A 511 -18.89 18.78 -18.13
CA VAL A 511 -17.63 19.34 -17.62
C VAL A 511 -17.69 19.33 -16.09
N ALA A 512 -16.66 18.76 -15.46
CA ALA A 512 -16.43 18.89 -14.04
C ALA A 512 -15.13 19.66 -13.78
N VAL A 513 -15.13 20.47 -12.72
CA VAL A 513 -14.01 21.31 -12.33
C VAL A 513 -13.75 21.15 -10.85
N LEU A 514 -12.49 21.09 -10.47
CA LEU A 514 -12.06 21.12 -9.08
C LEU A 514 -10.83 21.99 -8.94
N GLY A 515 -10.81 22.79 -7.87
CA GLY A 515 -9.63 23.54 -7.48
C GLY A 515 -9.44 23.51 -5.97
N TYR A 516 -8.19 23.47 -5.51
CA TYR A 516 -7.89 23.65 -4.09
C TYR A 516 -6.64 24.49 -3.88
N VAL A 517 -6.58 25.09 -2.71
CA VAL A 517 -5.39 25.70 -2.14
C VAL A 517 -5.13 25.06 -0.80
N GLU A 518 -3.90 24.63 -0.57
CA GLU A 518 -3.42 24.12 0.72
C GLU A 518 -2.25 24.97 1.17
N GLU A 519 -2.34 25.48 2.40
CA GLU A 519 -1.26 26.21 3.06
C GLU A 519 -0.77 25.39 4.24
N GLY A 520 0.54 25.17 4.31
CA GLY A 520 1.20 24.40 5.34
C GLY A 520 2.31 25.18 6.04
N TYR A 521 2.39 25.01 7.35
CA TYR A 521 3.51 25.50 8.15
C TYR A 521 4.17 24.32 8.88
N GLU A 522 5.47 24.18 8.74
CA GLU A 522 6.26 23.18 9.43
C GLU A 522 7.26 23.84 10.37
N GLY A 523 7.00 23.72 11.67
CA GLY A 523 7.84 24.24 12.74
C GLY A 523 8.59 23.15 13.50
N ARG A 524 9.35 23.54 14.51
CA ARG A 524 10.20 22.65 15.33
C ARG A 524 9.40 21.57 16.10
N ILE A 525 8.19 21.88 16.56
CA ILE A 525 7.37 21.01 17.41
C ILE A 525 6.36 20.22 16.60
N GLY A 526 5.99 20.73 15.43
CA GLY A 526 4.96 20.10 14.61
C GLY A 526 4.66 20.87 13.34
N ALA A 527 3.64 20.41 12.64
CA ALA A 527 3.18 21.00 11.38
C ALA A 527 1.67 21.17 11.40
N VAL A 528 1.19 22.20 10.68
CA VAL A 528 -0.24 22.46 10.46
C VAL A 528 -0.47 22.71 8.98
N PHE A 529 -1.51 22.08 8.43
CA PHE A 529 -1.92 22.25 7.03
C PHE A 529 -3.41 22.59 6.99
N LEU A 530 -3.75 23.58 6.20
CA LEU A 530 -5.13 24.01 5.97
C LEU A 530 -5.43 23.92 4.48
N ARG A 531 -6.52 23.28 4.08
CA ARG A 531 -6.94 23.18 2.69
C ARG A 531 -8.37 23.64 2.51
N GLY A 532 -8.58 24.48 1.47
CA GLY A 532 -9.88 24.81 0.94
C GLY A 532 -10.02 24.26 -0.47
N THR A 533 -11.08 23.48 -0.72
CA THR A 533 -11.39 22.87 -2.02
C THR A 533 -12.74 23.35 -2.50
N MET A 534 -12.85 23.72 -3.78
CA MET A 534 -14.12 23.99 -4.45
C MET A 534 -14.28 23.01 -5.62
N PHE A 535 -15.50 22.52 -5.84
CA PHE A 535 -15.75 21.54 -6.90
C PHE A 535 -17.15 21.68 -7.51
N MET A 536 -17.21 21.32 -8.79
CA MET A 536 -18.43 21.19 -9.57
C MET A 536 -18.31 19.95 -10.44
N ALA A 537 -19.04 18.89 -10.08
CA ALA A 537 -19.11 17.64 -10.81
C ALA A 537 -20.55 17.11 -10.70
N ASP A 538 -21.38 17.38 -11.71
CA ASP A 538 -22.84 17.24 -11.63
C ASP A 538 -23.34 15.81 -11.44
N SER A 539 -22.55 14.79 -11.78
CA SER A 539 -22.91 13.40 -11.64
C SER A 539 -21.84 12.56 -10.95
N TRP A 540 -22.21 11.38 -10.50
CA TRP A 540 -21.25 10.41 -9.97
C TRP A 540 -20.23 9.94 -11.02
N ASP A 541 -20.61 9.93 -12.30
CA ASP A 541 -19.73 9.53 -13.39
C ASP A 541 -18.61 10.56 -13.64
N ASP A 542 -18.86 11.83 -13.30
CA ASP A 542 -17.93 12.95 -13.46
C ASP A 542 -17.08 13.23 -12.21
N ARG A 543 -17.18 12.38 -11.17
CA ARG A 543 -16.46 12.58 -9.90
C ARG A 543 -14.96 12.69 -10.10
N ILE A 544 -14.35 13.55 -9.28
CA ILE A 544 -12.91 13.77 -9.24
C ILE A 544 -12.38 13.22 -7.91
N TYR A 545 -11.32 12.43 -7.97
CA TYR A 545 -10.65 11.90 -6.79
C TYR A 545 -9.44 12.76 -6.46
N VAL A 546 -9.32 13.16 -5.20
CA VAL A 546 -8.19 13.99 -4.73
C VAL A 546 -7.62 13.40 -3.45
N TYR A 547 -6.31 13.24 -3.43
CA TYR A 547 -5.63 12.90 -2.18
C TYR A 547 -5.69 14.07 -1.20
N GLU A 548 -6.18 13.83 0.01
CA GLU A 548 -6.13 14.74 1.15
C GLU A 548 -5.16 14.24 2.20
N ARG A 549 -4.43 15.18 2.81
CA ARG A 549 -3.56 14.82 3.94
C ARG A 549 -4.37 14.21 5.06
N ASP A 550 -3.84 13.14 5.63
CA ASP A 550 -4.40 12.45 6.79
C ASP A 550 -3.27 11.96 7.70
N ALA A 551 -3.63 11.39 8.83
CA ALA A 551 -2.70 10.74 9.72
C ALA A 551 -2.09 9.48 9.08
N PRO A 552 -0.84 9.11 9.39
CA PRO A 552 -0.21 7.88 8.90
C PRO A 552 -1.06 6.64 9.23
N GLY A 553 -1.13 5.69 8.30
CA GLY A 553 -2.01 4.52 8.42
C GLY A 553 -3.48 4.78 8.06
N SER A 554 -3.82 6.03 7.71
CA SER A 554 -5.08 6.42 7.07
C SER A 554 -4.74 7.03 5.72
N PHE A 555 -5.37 6.54 4.66
CA PHE A 555 -5.20 7.06 3.31
C PHE A 555 -6.53 7.63 2.82
N ASN A 556 -6.57 8.95 2.63
CA ASN A 556 -7.82 9.65 2.34
C ASN A 556 -7.82 10.17 0.90
N VAL A 557 -8.64 9.55 0.05
CA VAL A 557 -8.85 9.97 -1.34
C VAL A 557 -10.35 10.11 -1.58
N PRO A 558 -10.98 11.20 -1.09
CA PRO A 558 -12.39 11.42 -1.28
C PRO A 558 -12.75 11.58 -2.77
N ALA A 559 -13.96 11.14 -3.11
CA ALA A 559 -14.58 11.39 -4.39
C ALA A 559 -15.42 12.65 -4.30
N TYR A 560 -15.02 13.70 -5.01
CA TYR A 560 -15.76 14.95 -5.11
C TYR A 560 -16.79 14.89 -6.23
N TYR A 561 -18.07 15.06 -5.90
CA TYR A 561 -19.17 15.12 -6.83
C TYR A 561 -20.32 15.95 -6.26
N GLY A 562 -21.11 16.56 -7.12
CA GLY A 562 -22.04 17.63 -6.79
C GLY A 562 -21.40 19.00 -7.00
N ARG A 563 -22.00 20.03 -6.44
CA ARG A 563 -21.52 21.43 -6.47
C ARG A 563 -21.32 21.90 -5.04
N GLY A 564 -20.09 22.17 -4.66
CA GLY A 564 -19.83 22.51 -3.27
C GLY A 564 -18.37 22.83 -2.95
N TYR A 565 -18.10 22.80 -1.66
CA TYR A 565 -16.78 23.06 -1.10
C TYR A 565 -16.43 22.10 0.02
N SER A 566 -15.14 22.00 0.30
CA SER A 566 -14.61 21.23 1.43
C SER A 566 -13.48 22.03 2.09
N LEU A 567 -13.44 21.97 3.41
CA LEU A 567 -12.39 22.54 4.23
C LEU A 567 -11.75 21.41 5.05
N SER A 568 -10.45 21.36 5.11
CA SER A 568 -9.74 20.41 5.95
C SER A 568 -8.56 21.07 6.67
N ALA A 569 -8.32 20.65 7.90
CA ALA A 569 -7.20 21.05 8.73
C ALA A 569 -6.52 19.81 9.28
N VAL A 570 -5.19 19.75 9.19
CA VAL A 570 -4.38 18.67 9.76
C VAL A 570 -3.30 19.27 10.62
N ALA A 571 -3.19 18.83 11.86
CA ALA A 571 -2.11 19.19 12.77
C ALA A 571 -1.32 17.94 13.16
N ARG A 572 -0.01 18.04 13.22
CA ARG A 572 0.91 17.00 13.61
C ARG A 572 1.84 17.52 14.70
N LEU A 573 1.95 16.78 15.80
CA LEU A 573 2.89 17.05 16.88
C LEU A 573 3.77 15.83 17.10
N LYS A 574 5.06 16.06 17.40
CA LYS A 574 6.05 15.00 17.66
C LYS A 574 6.79 15.33 18.96
N PHE A 575 6.77 14.38 19.89
CA PHE A 575 7.45 14.47 21.18
C PHE A 575 8.43 13.32 21.30
N ARG A 576 9.63 13.62 21.78
CA ARG A 576 10.69 12.64 22.06
C ARG A 576 10.96 12.61 23.55
N PHE A 577 11.04 11.40 24.11
CA PHE A 577 11.27 11.18 25.54
C PHE A 577 12.48 10.25 25.72
N GLY A 578 13.30 10.51 26.75
CA GLY A 578 14.44 9.70 27.10
C GLY A 578 15.74 10.16 26.44
N GLY A 579 16.85 9.83 27.07
CA GLY A 579 18.21 10.11 26.60
C GLY A 579 19.09 10.79 27.63
N HIS A 580 19.39 10.12 28.75
CA HIS A 580 20.67 10.42 29.42
C HIS A 580 21.80 9.87 28.55
N LEU A 581 22.64 10.74 28.04
CA LEU A 581 23.97 10.38 27.52
C LEU A 581 24.79 9.82 28.70
N SER A 582 24.65 8.53 28.98
CA SER A 582 25.60 7.81 29.81
C SER A 582 26.79 7.49 28.92
N ASP A 583 28.00 7.86 29.37
CA ASP A 583 29.25 7.57 28.69
C ASP A 583 29.55 6.07 28.51
N ASN A 584 28.75 5.20 29.05
CA ASN A 584 28.84 3.74 28.85
C ASN A 584 28.02 3.31 27.62
N ALA A 585 28.71 2.89 26.57
CA ALA A 585 28.16 2.42 25.30
C ALA A 585 27.11 1.29 25.42
N GLU A 586 27.03 0.57 26.54
CA GLU A 586 26.08 -0.52 26.80
C GLU A 586 24.68 -0.05 27.25
N LYS A 587 24.51 1.20 27.69
CA LYS A 587 23.25 1.79 28.08
C LYS A 587 22.87 2.99 27.22
N ARG A 588 22.79 2.84 25.89
CA ARG A 588 22.08 3.82 25.07
C ARG A 588 20.62 3.79 25.50
N SER A 589 20.19 4.81 26.26
CA SER A 589 18.81 4.93 26.68
C SER A 589 17.92 5.01 25.43
N ARG A 590 16.87 4.18 25.40
CA ARG A 590 15.90 4.17 24.31
C ARG A 590 15.22 5.54 24.22
N ILE A 591 15.21 6.12 23.04
CA ILE A 591 14.41 7.31 22.75
C ILE A 591 13.00 6.81 22.37
N SER A 592 12.04 7.15 23.21
CA SER A 592 10.64 6.92 22.90
C SER A 592 10.07 8.11 22.11
N VAL A 593 9.24 7.84 21.14
CA VAL A 593 8.66 8.88 20.27
C VAL A 593 7.13 8.80 20.30
N LEU A 594 6.48 9.88 20.71
CA LEU A 594 5.04 10.05 20.62
C LEU A 594 4.71 11.00 19.46
N LYS A 595 3.94 10.52 18.50
CA LYS A 595 3.41 11.31 17.40
C LYS A 595 1.89 11.44 17.59
N THR A 596 1.39 12.66 17.54
CA THR A 596 -0.04 12.97 17.65
C THR A 596 -0.49 13.65 16.37
N TYR A 597 -1.62 13.20 15.82
CA TYR A 597 -2.24 13.77 14.63
C TYR A 597 -3.69 14.12 14.93
N LEU A 598 -4.10 15.30 14.49
CA LEU A 598 -5.46 15.79 14.54
C LEU A 598 -5.89 16.18 13.13
N ARG A 599 -7.06 15.71 12.70
CA ARG A 599 -7.66 16.13 11.43
C ARG A 599 -9.09 16.56 11.67
N ALA A 600 -9.45 17.74 11.18
CA ALA A 600 -10.82 18.22 11.09
C ALA A 600 -11.16 18.39 9.60
N GLY A 601 -12.34 17.92 9.20
CA GLY A 601 -12.84 18.03 7.84
C GLY A 601 -14.30 18.48 7.86
N PHE A 602 -14.66 19.35 6.93
CA PHE A 602 -16.03 19.77 6.67
C PHE A 602 -16.27 19.80 5.17
N SER A 603 -17.37 19.25 4.70
CA SER A 603 -17.76 19.34 3.28
C SER A 603 -19.25 19.59 3.15
N ASP A 604 -19.59 20.46 2.21
CA ASP A 604 -20.95 20.84 1.94
C ASP A 604 -21.20 20.95 0.44
N THR A 605 -22.44 20.65 0.01
CA THR A 605 -22.90 20.77 -1.38
C THR A 605 -24.17 21.62 -1.42
N PRO A 606 -24.06 22.94 -1.14
CA PRO A 606 -25.21 23.81 -0.99
C PRO A 606 -25.91 24.14 -2.32
N TRP A 607 -25.33 23.75 -3.46
CA TRP A 607 -25.90 24.02 -4.77
C TRP A 607 -26.38 22.75 -5.43
N LEU A 608 -27.62 22.78 -5.94
CA LEU A 608 -28.20 21.65 -6.66
C LEU A 608 -27.51 21.43 -8.02
N SER A 609 -27.19 20.19 -8.32
CA SER A 609 -26.79 19.80 -9.69
C SER A 609 -28.03 19.67 -10.59
N PRO A 610 -27.91 19.86 -11.91
CA PRO A 610 -29.02 19.68 -12.84
C PRO A 610 -29.68 18.30 -12.71
N GLY A 611 -30.98 18.28 -12.44
CA GLY A 611 -31.76 17.05 -12.22
C GLY A 611 -31.81 16.55 -10.78
N GLN A 612 -31.14 17.21 -9.84
CA GLN A 612 -31.28 16.95 -8.42
C GLN A 612 -32.45 17.73 -7.81
N THR A 613 -33.23 17.07 -6.96
CA THR A 613 -34.36 17.68 -6.24
C THR A 613 -34.07 17.90 -4.75
N LYS A 614 -33.00 17.28 -4.22
CA LYS A 614 -32.62 17.39 -2.81
C LYS A 614 -31.14 17.68 -2.68
N LEU A 615 -30.79 18.56 -1.74
CA LEU A 615 -29.44 18.80 -1.30
C LEU A 615 -28.90 17.59 -0.51
N ARG A 616 -27.60 17.39 -0.55
CA ARG A 616 -26.95 16.40 0.31
C ARG A 616 -26.68 17.00 1.67
N PRO A 617 -26.74 16.18 2.72
CA PRO A 617 -26.38 16.67 4.05
C PRO A 617 -24.90 17.07 4.08
N ALA A 618 -24.62 18.19 4.74
CA ALA A 618 -23.26 18.59 5.06
C ALA A 618 -22.60 17.53 5.96
N ARG A 619 -21.29 17.36 5.83
CA ARG A 619 -20.52 16.35 6.56
C ARG A 619 -19.39 16.99 7.33
N ALA A 620 -19.25 16.62 8.58
CA ALA A 620 -18.10 16.96 9.41
C ALA A 620 -17.39 15.68 9.86
N GLU A 621 -16.08 15.75 9.94
CA GLU A 621 -15.23 14.66 10.44
C GLU A 621 -14.20 15.23 11.41
N LEU A 622 -14.03 14.59 12.55
CA LEU A 622 -12.95 14.85 13.47
C LEU A 622 -12.20 13.54 13.73
N LYS A 623 -10.90 13.54 13.48
CA LYS A 623 -10.04 12.37 13.66
C LYS A 623 -8.87 12.73 14.56
N MET A 624 -8.56 11.83 15.50
CA MET A 624 -7.38 11.93 16.36
C MET A 624 -6.60 10.62 16.32
N GLN A 625 -5.29 10.71 16.19
CA GLN A 625 -4.42 9.55 16.15
C GLN A 625 -3.22 9.76 17.07
N LEU A 626 -2.88 8.72 17.80
CA LEU A 626 -1.67 8.61 18.61
C LEU A 626 -0.83 7.43 18.12
N MET A 627 0.45 7.68 17.96
CA MET A 627 1.46 6.65 17.65
C MET A 627 2.59 6.76 18.68
N TYR A 628 2.92 5.66 19.33
CA TYR A 628 3.97 5.62 20.35
C TYR A 628 4.93 4.48 20.07
N ASP A 629 6.20 4.84 19.90
CA ASP A 629 7.35 3.96 19.67
C ASP A 629 8.23 3.95 20.92
N PHE A 630 8.50 2.76 21.52
CA PHE A 630 9.20 2.63 22.79
C PHE A 630 9.95 1.31 22.96
#